data_004b54466a671fd217a769a8519d9743
#
_entry.id   004b54466a671fd217a769a8519d9743
#
_cell.length_a   1.000
_cell.length_b   1.000
_cell.length_c   1.000
_cell.angle_alpha   90.00
_cell.angle_beta   90.00
_cell.angle_gamma   90.00
#
_symmetry.space_group_name_H-M   'P 1'
#
loop_
_entity.id
_entity.type
_entity.pdbx_description
1 polymer ?
#
loop_
_entity_poly.entity_id
_entity_poly.type
_entity_poly.pdbx_seq_one_letter_code
_entity_poly.pdbx_strand_id
1 'polypeptide(L)'
;MGPSFRYSKKVLTFYKHEKDKDEMKTLTPQLFLSMKQYTKEQFTKDVISGIIVAIIALPLSIALALASGVTPEQGLYTAIIAGFVISFLGGSKVQIAGPTAAFATIVAGIVMKNGMEGLATATILAGLILVIMGFLRLGSLIRFIPYTITTGFTTGIAVTIFIGLIKDFLGLTFRESPVETMEKLGQVISCMDTLNLQALAVGAVSLAILILWPRFFKKVPPSLIAVAAAAVLVKGMGLRVNTIGDLYTISSGLPAFHLPNISFSLVQKVMPDAITIAVLAAIESLLSCVVADGMIGGKHNSNAELVAQGVGNAASALFGGIPATGAIARTAANIKNGGRSPVAGMVHAAVLLLILVFLMPYAALIPMPAIAAILFMVAYNMSEWRSFADVVKTAPKSDTAVLVLTFFLTVVFDLVMAIGVGLALACLLFMKRMADVSDIYGWKYAEDYREGEDAARIDLKPVP
;
A
#
# COMPACT_ATOMS: atom_id res chain seq x y z
N MET A 1 24.64 51.67 3.35
CA MET A 1 24.58 50.19 3.26
C MET A 1 23.40 49.82 2.36
N GLY A 2 23.67 49.30 1.19
CA GLY A 2 22.79 49.32 0.03
C GLY A 2 21.94 48.08 -0.16
N PRO A 3 20.99 48.09 -1.13
CA PRO A 3 19.90 47.11 -1.33
C PRO A 3 20.34 45.82 -2.03
N SER A 4 21.59 45.43 -2.06
CA SER A 4 22.12 44.30 -2.84
C SER A 4 21.86 42.91 -2.26
N PHE A 5 21.47 42.77 -0.99
CA PHE A 5 21.30 41.47 -0.32
C PHE A 5 19.91 40.80 -0.50
N ARG A 6 18.90 41.58 -0.90
CA ARG A 6 17.53 41.01 -1.12
C ARG A 6 17.35 40.34 -2.50
N TYR A 7 18.14 40.75 -3.49
CA TYR A 7 18.06 40.12 -4.82
C TYR A 7 18.69 38.74 -4.89
N SER A 8 19.74 38.50 -4.11
CA SER A 8 20.44 37.21 -4.05
C SER A 8 19.55 36.06 -3.55
N LYS A 9 18.69 36.31 -2.56
CA LYS A 9 17.77 35.26 -2.05
C LYS A 9 16.66 34.89 -3.02
N LYS A 10 16.09 35.86 -3.74
CA LYS A 10 15.08 35.59 -4.78
C LYS A 10 15.65 34.85 -5.99
N VAL A 11 16.85 35.20 -6.41
CA VAL A 11 17.54 34.52 -7.51
C VAL A 11 17.92 33.09 -7.12
N LEU A 12 18.43 32.88 -5.91
CA LEU A 12 18.72 31.53 -5.39
C LEU A 12 17.46 30.68 -5.24
N THR A 13 16.32 31.26 -4.84
CA THR A 13 15.05 30.57 -4.76
C THR A 13 14.50 30.22 -6.15
N PHE A 14 14.69 31.12 -7.13
CA PHE A 14 14.29 30.90 -8.53
C PHE A 14 15.15 29.80 -9.19
N TYR A 15 16.48 29.87 -9.04
CA TYR A 15 17.39 28.82 -9.52
C TYR A 15 17.16 27.47 -8.86
N LYS A 16 16.85 27.44 -7.57
CA LYS A 16 16.49 26.20 -6.86
C LYS A 16 15.18 25.62 -7.38
N HIS A 17 14.20 26.48 -7.70
CA HIS A 17 12.91 26.06 -8.24
C HIS A 17 12.99 25.58 -9.69
N GLU A 18 13.90 26.13 -10.49
CA GLU A 18 14.16 25.68 -11.87
C GLU A 18 14.94 24.37 -11.89
N LYS A 19 15.93 24.22 -11.00
CA LYS A 19 16.69 22.99 -10.85
C LYS A 19 15.83 21.84 -10.33
N ASP A 20 14.92 22.10 -9.38
CA ASP A 20 13.92 21.13 -8.90
C ASP A 20 12.92 20.73 -10.00
N LYS A 21 12.60 21.65 -10.95
CA LYS A 21 11.76 21.34 -12.12
C LYS A 21 12.48 20.46 -13.14
N ASP A 22 13.77 20.66 -13.37
CA ASP A 22 14.54 19.85 -14.32
C ASP A 22 14.88 18.47 -13.72
N GLU A 23 15.17 18.37 -12.45
CA GLU A 23 15.35 17.08 -11.77
C GLU A 23 14.06 16.25 -11.75
N MET A 24 12.87 16.87 -11.71
CA MET A 24 11.58 16.16 -11.84
C MET A 24 11.26 15.71 -13.26
N LYS A 25 11.93 16.25 -14.29
CA LYS A 25 11.75 15.82 -15.67
C LYS A 25 12.59 14.59 -16.01
N THR A 26 13.61 14.27 -15.24
CA THR A 26 14.49 13.11 -15.43
C THR A 26 13.99 11.92 -14.59
N LEU A 27 14.08 10.70 -15.15
CA LEU A 27 13.79 9.45 -14.43
C LEU A 27 14.96 9.03 -13.52
N THR A 28 15.73 9.99 -13.00
CA THR A 28 16.90 9.72 -12.17
C THR A 28 16.46 9.20 -10.80
N PRO A 29 16.94 8.02 -10.37
CA PRO A 29 16.65 7.50 -9.04
C PRO A 29 17.12 8.44 -7.93
N GLN A 30 16.31 8.56 -6.89
CA GLN A 30 16.58 9.47 -5.77
C GLN A 30 17.83 9.09 -4.97
N LEU A 31 18.25 7.82 -5.04
CA LEU A 31 19.50 7.35 -4.44
C LEU A 31 20.69 8.18 -4.91
N PHE A 32 20.87 8.32 -6.22
CA PHE A 32 22.02 9.06 -6.79
C PHE A 32 22.01 10.55 -6.44
N LEU A 33 20.81 11.13 -6.31
CA LEU A 33 20.68 12.53 -5.89
C LEU A 33 21.01 12.69 -4.39
N SER A 34 20.58 11.76 -3.57
CA SER A 34 20.82 11.75 -2.13
C SER A 34 22.29 11.54 -1.78
N MET A 35 23.02 10.72 -2.56
CA MET A 35 24.43 10.42 -2.31
C MET A 35 25.37 11.63 -2.50
N LYS A 36 24.97 12.68 -3.24
CA LYS A 36 25.79 13.87 -3.45
C LYS A 36 26.15 14.65 -2.17
N GLN A 37 25.31 14.57 -1.15
CA GLN A 37 25.47 15.26 0.15
C GLN A 37 25.35 14.31 1.34
N TYR A 38 25.69 13.04 1.13
CA TYR A 38 25.49 11.99 2.11
C TYR A 38 26.59 12.02 3.18
N THR A 39 26.19 12.06 4.46
CA THR A 39 27.11 12.12 5.59
C THR A 39 27.17 10.79 6.34
N LYS A 40 28.28 10.56 7.06
CA LYS A 40 28.42 9.37 7.92
C LYS A 40 27.34 9.32 9.01
N GLU A 41 26.96 10.49 9.55
CA GLU A 41 25.88 10.58 10.55
C GLU A 41 24.53 10.11 9.96
N GLN A 42 24.21 10.56 8.73
CA GLN A 42 22.98 10.13 8.07
C GLN A 42 23.02 8.65 7.72
N PHE A 43 24.16 8.10 7.31
CA PHE A 43 24.35 6.67 7.08
C PHE A 43 24.00 5.87 8.33
N THR A 44 24.51 6.24 9.50
CA THR A 44 24.21 5.56 10.76
C THR A 44 22.71 5.61 11.09
N LYS A 45 22.06 6.75 10.87
CA LYS A 45 20.62 6.91 11.09
C LYS A 45 19.81 6.04 10.12
N ASP A 46 20.19 5.99 8.86
CA ASP A 46 19.54 5.17 7.83
C ASP A 46 19.69 3.67 8.13
N VAL A 47 20.87 3.23 8.58
CA VAL A 47 21.11 1.83 8.99
C VAL A 47 20.25 1.48 10.20
N ILE A 48 20.24 2.29 11.25
CA ILE A 48 19.42 2.04 12.44
C ILE A 48 17.93 2.01 12.07
N SER A 49 17.48 2.97 11.26
CA SER A 49 16.10 3.03 10.79
C SER A 49 15.73 1.80 9.96
N GLY A 50 16.60 1.38 9.02
CA GLY A 50 16.38 0.20 8.20
C GLY A 50 16.23 -1.09 9.04
N ILE A 51 17.07 -1.26 10.07
CA ILE A 51 16.98 -2.39 11.00
C ILE A 51 15.64 -2.36 11.75
N ILE A 52 15.28 -1.20 12.33
CA ILE A 52 14.02 -1.08 13.10
C ILE A 52 12.81 -1.38 12.20
N VAL A 53 12.81 -0.85 10.98
CA VAL A 53 11.70 -1.08 10.04
C VAL A 53 11.66 -2.54 9.58
N ALA A 54 12.80 -3.23 9.41
CA ALA A 54 12.82 -4.65 9.12
C ALA A 54 12.18 -5.49 10.23
N ILE A 55 12.48 -5.17 11.47
CA ILE A 55 11.89 -5.84 12.65
C ILE A 55 10.36 -5.63 12.69
N ILE A 56 9.89 -4.42 12.36
CA ILE A 56 8.44 -4.12 12.28
C ILE A 56 7.79 -4.86 11.11
N ALA A 57 8.48 -4.93 9.96
CA ALA A 57 7.96 -5.49 8.74
C ALA A 57 7.88 -7.01 8.73
N LEU A 58 8.72 -7.70 9.50
CA LEU A 58 8.80 -9.16 9.54
C LEU A 58 7.44 -9.83 9.82
N PRO A 59 6.81 -9.63 11.01
CA PRO A 59 5.54 -10.29 11.28
C PRO A 59 4.42 -9.83 10.34
N LEU A 60 4.49 -8.58 9.89
CA LEU A 60 3.51 -8.03 8.97
C LEU A 60 3.62 -8.64 7.56
N SER A 61 4.83 -8.86 7.05
CA SER A 61 5.03 -9.47 5.72
C SER A 61 4.58 -10.93 5.70
N ILE A 62 4.84 -11.67 6.78
CA ILE A 62 4.34 -13.04 6.98
C ILE A 62 2.80 -13.04 7.03
N ALA A 63 2.22 -12.18 7.86
CA ALA A 63 0.78 -12.07 8.03
C ALA A 63 0.06 -11.75 6.70
N LEU A 64 0.61 -10.83 5.91
CA LEU A 64 0.04 -10.44 4.62
C LEU A 64 0.17 -11.55 3.57
N ALA A 65 1.25 -12.31 3.56
CA ALA A 65 1.38 -13.49 2.71
C ALA A 65 0.29 -14.52 3.02
N LEU A 66 0.11 -14.84 4.30
CA LEU A 66 -0.94 -15.78 4.75
C LEU A 66 -2.35 -15.29 4.40
N ALA A 67 -2.63 -13.99 4.61
CA ALA A 67 -3.91 -13.38 4.20
C ALA A 67 -4.12 -13.40 2.67
N SER A 68 -3.03 -13.44 1.91
CA SER A 68 -3.03 -13.56 0.45
C SER A 68 -3.14 -15.02 -0.03
N GLY A 69 -3.23 -15.99 0.86
CA GLY A 69 -3.32 -17.41 0.53
C GLY A 69 -2.02 -18.00 -0.04
N VAL A 70 -0.87 -17.39 0.27
CA VAL A 70 0.46 -17.81 -0.17
C VAL A 70 1.34 -18.18 1.02
N THR A 71 2.53 -18.73 0.77
CA THR A 71 3.43 -19.14 1.85
C THR A 71 4.08 -17.95 2.56
N PRO A 72 4.45 -18.08 3.84
CA PRO A 72 5.08 -17.01 4.62
C PRO A 72 6.32 -16.41 3.97
N GLU A 73 7.13 -17.25 3.32
CA GLU A 73 8.38 -16.85 2.66
C GLU A 73 8.12 -15.89 1.50
N GLN A 74 7.03 -16.08 0.75
CA GLN A 74 6.71 -15.27 -0.43
C GLN A 74 6.46 -13.81 -0.06
N GLY A 75 5.89 -13.55 1.13
CA GLY A 75 5.79 -12.20 1.67
C GLY A 75 7.14 -11.58 2.02
N LEU A 76 8.08 -12.39 2.52
CA LEU A 76 9.44 -11.92 2.79
C LEU A 76 10.23 -11.74 1.49
N TYR A 77 10.10 -12.64 0.50
CA TYR A 77 10.72 -12.47 -0.82
C TYR A 77 10.29 -11.15 -1.46
N THR A 78 9.01 -10.82 -1.35
CA THR A 78 8.49 -9.53 -1.82
C THR A 78 9.13 -8.34 -1.11
N ALA A 79 9.18 -8.36 0.22
CA ALA A 79 9.76 -7.28 1.00
C ALA A 79 11.28 -7.13 0.77
N ILE A 80 11.98 -8.23 0.49
CA ILE A 80 13.41 -8.25 0.18
C ILE A 80 13.65 -7.74 -1.25
N ILE A 81 13.08 -8.40 -2.24
CA ILE A 81 13.39 -8.13 -3.66
C ILE A 81 12.76 -6.82 -4.11
N ALA A 82 11.43 -6.68 -4.01
CA ALA A 82 10.79 -5.44 -4.41
C ALA A 82 11.22 -4.28 -3.52
N GLY A 83 11.35 -4.49 -2.20
CA GLY A 83 11.81 -3.46 -1.27
C GLY A 83 13.20 -2.93 -1.62
N PHE A 84 14.14 -3.80 -1.99
CA PHE A 84 15.47 -3.40 -2.44
C PHE A 84 15.42 -2.65 -3.78
N VAL A 85 14.77 -3.23 -4.80
CA VAL A 85 14.72 -2.66 -6.15
C VAL A 85 14.03 -1.30 -6.16
N ILE A 86 12.89 -1.18 -5.45
CA ILE A 86 12.15 0.08 -5.36
C ILE A 86 12.95 1.14 -4.59
N SER A 87 13.64 0.76 -3.52
CA SER A 87 14.52 1.70 -2.80
C SER A 87 15.71 2.15 -3.66
N PHE A 88 16.26 1.26 -4.48
CA PHE A 88 17.40 1.55 -5.34
C PHE A 88 17.02 2.47 -6.52
N LEU A 89 15.90 2.19 -7.21
CA LEU A 89 15.44 2.90 -8.41
C LEU A 89 14.43 4.01 -8.15
N GLY A 90 13.87 4.09 -6.94
CA GLY A 90 12.70 4.90 -6.60
C GLY A 90 12.91 6.40 -6.70
N GLY A 91 11.79 7.09 -6.85
CA GLY A 91 11.71 8.55 -6.89
C GLY A 91 11.55 9.20 -5.51
N SER A 92 11.38 8.42 -4.44
CA SER A 92 11.25 8.89 -3.06
C SER A 92 12.53 8.68 -2.27
N LYS A 93 12.83 9.61 -1.35
CA LYS A 93 13.99 9.49 -0.45
C LYS A 93 13.83 8.46 0.65
N VAL A 94 12.61 8.19 1.06
CA VAL A 94 12.34 7.52 2.34
C VAL A 94 11.32 6.39 2.24
N GLN A 95 10.78 6.13 1.05
CA GLN A 95 9.76 5.10 0.86
C GLN A 95 10.30 3.72 1.19
N ILE A 96 9.49 2.96 1.91
CA ILE A 96 9.70 1.53 2.16
C ILE A 96 8.59 0.78 1.44
N ALA A 97 8.96 -0.08 0.50
CA ALA A 97 8.04 -0.91 -0.25
C ALA A 97 8.01 -2.35 0.24
N GLY A 98 6.97 -3.08 -0.15
CA GLY A 98 6.79 -4.50 0.17
C GLY A 98 5.34 -4.93 0.03
N PRO A 99 4.96 -6.12 0.53
CA PRO A 99 3.57 -6.57 0.49
C PRO A 99 2.69 -5.66 1.34
N THR A 100 1.48 -5.35 0.86
CA THR A 100 0.49 -4.52 1.57
C THR A 100 -0.84 -5.25 1.70
N ALA A 101 -1.64 -4.82 2.67
CA ALA A 101 -2.95 -5.40 2.92
C ALA A 101 -3.92 -5.21 1.75
N ALA A 102 -3.76 -4.15 0.98
CA ALA A 102 -4.61 -3.87 -0.18
C ALA A 102 -4.52 -4.95 -1.27
N PHE A 103 -3.39 -5.62 -1.39
CA PHE A 103 -3.24 -6.71 -2.35
C PHE A 103 -3.73 -8.06 -1.82
N ALA A 104 -3.97 -8.24 -0.53
CA ALA A 104 -4.23 -9.56 0.04
C ALA A 104 -5.42 -10.26 -0.62
N THR A 105 -6.54 -9.56 -0.79
CA THR A 105 -7.75 -10.13 -1.40
C THR A 105 -7.60 -10.38 -2.90
N ILE A 106 -6.92 -9.48 -3.62
CA ILE A 106 -6.64 -9.62 -5.07
C ILE A 106 -5.74 -10.84 -5.30
N VAL A 107 -4.64 -10.91 -4.56
CA VAL A 107 -3.67 -12.01 -4.67
C VAL A 107 -4.35 -13.34 -4.35
N ALA A 108 -5.12 -13.42 -3.26
CA ALA A 108 -5.86 -14.62 -2.91
C ALA A 108 -6.81 -15.06 -4.05
N GLY A 109 -7.56 -14.12 -4.64
CA GLY A 109 -8.45 -14.39 -5.77
C GLY A 109 -7.72 -14.92 -7.02
N ILE A 110 -6.58 -14.32 -7.36
CA ILE A 110 -5.78 -14.75 -8.52
C ILE A 110 -5.17 -16.15 -8.28
N VAL A 111 -4.60 -16.37 -7.09
CA VAL A 111 -3.99 -17.67 -6.73
C VAL A 111 -5.01 -18.78 -6.79
N MET A 112 -6.23 -18.56 -6.30
CA MET A 112 -7.29 -19.57 -6.35
C MET A 112 -7.79 -19.86 -7.77
N LYS A 113 -7.91 -18.83 -8.62
CA LYS A 113 -8.41 -18.98 -9.99
C LYS A 113 -7.33 -19.45 -10.98
N ASN A 114 -6.11 -19.00 -10.83
CA ASN A 114 -5.05 -19.13 -11.84
C ASN A 114 -3.72 -19.68 -11.28
N GLY A 115 -3.67 -20.03 -10.00
CA GLY A 115 -2.45 -20.53 -9.34
C GLY A 115 -1.35 -19.47 -9.22
N MET A 116 -0.18 -19.91 -8.78
CA MET A 116 1.00 -19.05 -8.63
C MET A 116 1.57 -18.57 -9.97
N GLU A 117 1.48 -19.37 -11.03
CA GLU A 117 1.88 -18.99 -12.38
C GLU A 117 1.02 -17.82 -12.92
N GLY A 118 -0.30 -17.86 -12.64
CA GLY A 118 -1.21 -16.76 -12.96
C GLY A 118 -0.88 -15.49 -12.19
N LEU A 119 -0.57 -15.60 -10.91
CA LEU A 119 -0.17 -14.47 -10.08
C LEU A 119 1.15 -13.85 -10.57
N ALA A 120 2.17 -14.68 -10.82
CA ALA A 120 3.45 -14.22 -11.32
C ALA A 120 3.30 -13.48 -12.66
N THR A 121 2.52 -14.07 -13.59
CA THR A 121 2.22 -13.44 -14.89
C THR A 121 1.49 -12.12 -14.72
N ALA A 122 0.44 -12.05 -13.89
CA ALA A 122 -0.30 -10.82 -13.62
C ALA A 122 0.60 -9.73 -13.01
N THR A 123 1.49 -10.11 -12.09
CA THR A 123 2.42 -9.19 -11.41
C THR A 123 3.49 -8.65 -12.38
N ILE A 124 4.02 -9.48 -13.28
CA ILE A 124 4.96 -9.04 -14.32
C ILE A 124 4.27 -8.07 -15.29
N LEU A 125 3.07 -8.39 -15.74
CA LEU A 125 2.28 -7.52 -16.61
C LEU A 125 1.95 -6.18 -15.92
N ALA A 126 1.55 -6.23 -14.65
CA ALA A 126 1.33 -5.02 -13.85
C ALA A 126 2.63 -4.19 -13.73
N GLY A 127 3.76 -4.85 -13.52
CA GLY A 127 5.08 -4.22 -13.53
C GLY A 127 5.38 -3.51 -14.84
N LEU A 128 5.11 -4.15 -15.97
CA LEU A 128 5.28 -3.57 -17.30
C LEU A 128 4.37 -2.35 -17.51
N ILE A 129 3.11 -2.45 -17.10
CA ILE A 129 2.15 -1.33 -17.17
C ILE A 129 2.67 -0.14 -16.37
N LEU A 130 3.15 -0.35 -15.14
CA LEU A 130 3.71 0.70 -14.29
C LEU A 130 4.95 1.36 -14.91
N VAL A 131 5.84 0.57 -15.51
CA VAL A 131 7.02 1.09 -16.23
C VAL A 131 6.56 1.99 -17.39
N ILE A 132 5.61 1.53 -18.21
CA ILE A 132 5.03 2.32 -19.30
C ILE A 132 4.39 3.60 -18.78
N MET A 133 3.60 3.53 -17.69
CA MET A 133 3.00 4.72 -17.05
C MET A 133 4.07 5.72 -16.60
N GLY A 134 5.16 5.25 -16.03
CA GLY A 134 6.28 6.10 -15.62
C GLY A 134 6.97 6.80 -16.79
N PHE A 135 7.25 6.08 -17.89
CA PHE A 135 7.83 6.66 -19.12
C PHE A 135 6.89 7.63 -19.82
N LEU A 136 5.59 7.35 -19.85
CA LEU A 136 4.58 8.25 -20.37
C LEU A 136 4.28 9.44 -19.44
N ARG A 137 4.96 9.53 -18.29
CA ARG A 137 4.83 10.61 -17.30
C ARG A 137 3.43 10.71 -16.69
N LEU A 138 2.75 9.58 -16.54
CA LEU A 138 1.40 9.51 -15.98
C LEU A 138 1.37 9.61 -14.44
N GLY A 139 2.52 9.74 -13.77
CA GLY A 139 2.60 9.89 -12.31
C GLY A 139 1.86 11.12 -11.75
N SER A 140 1.63 12.15 -12.59
CA SER A 140 0.82 13.30 -12.20
C SER A 140 -0.69 13.02 -12.24
N LEU A 141 -1.15 12.02 -13.01
CA LEU A 141 -2.58 11.71 -13.18
C LEU A 141 -3.22 11.18 -11.89
N ILE A 142 -2.43 10.60 -10.99
CA ILE A 142 -2.95 10.09 -9.71
C ILE A 142 -3.54 11.20 -8.85
N ARG A 143 -3.09 12.45 -9.03
CA ARG A 143 -3.69 13.62 -8.36
C ARG A 143 -5.16 13.84 -8.70
N PHE A 144 -5.63 13.26 -9.81
CA PHE A 144 -7.01 13.37 -10.27
C PHE A 144 -7.91 12.26 -9.72
N ILE A 145 -7.36 11.26 -9.02
CA ILE A 145 -8.19 10.24 -8.38
C ILE A 145 -8.86 10.86 -7.17
N PRO A 146 -10.21 10.91 -7.13
CA PRO A 146 -10.93 11.50 -6.03
C PRO A 146 -10.67 10.76 -4.73
N TYR A 147 -10.46 11.53 -3.64
CA TYR A 147 -10.27 11.01 -2.30
C TYR A 147 -11.42 10.08 -1.85
N THR A 148 -12.63 10.32 -2.32
CA THR A 148 -13.81 9.49 -2.03
C THR A 148 -13.69 8.07 -2.53
N ILE A 149 -13.05 7.85 -3.70
CA ILE A 149 -12.81 6.51 -4.23
C ILE A 149 -11.78 5.79 -3.37
N THR A 150 -10.65 6.45 -3.10
CA THR A 150 -9.58 5.83 -2.31
C THR A 150 -10.06 5.48 -0.90
N THR A 151 -10.82 6.37 -0.25
CA THR A 151 -11.37 6.12 1.09
C THR A 151 -12.43 5.01 1.07
N GLY A 152 -13.38 5.02 0.12
CA GLY A 152 -14.40 3.97 0.00
C GLY A 152 -13.78 2.59 -0.22
N PHE A 153 -12.80 2.53 -1.11
CA PHE A 153 -12.04 1.35 -1.44
C PHE A 153 -11.20 0.81 -0.26
N THR A 154 -10.37 1.65 0.39
CA THR A 154 -9.53 1.21 1.51
C THR A 154 -10.35 0.75 2.71
N THR A 155 -11.47 1.43 2.98
CA THR A 155 -12.42 0.99 4.01
C THR A 155 -13.08 -0.34 3.65
N GLY A 156 -13.47 -0.53 2.38
CA GLY A 156 -14.01 -1.80 1.89
C GLY A 156 -13.03 -2.96 2.04
N ILE A 157 -11.77 -2.79 1.61
CA ILE A 157 -10.71 -3.79 1.80
C ILE A 157 -10.51 -4.12 3.29
N ALA A 158 -10.51 -3.11 4.16
CA ALA A 158 -10.35 -3.34 5.59
C ALA A 158 -11.45 -4.24 6.15
N VAL A 159 -12.69 -4.08 5.71
CA VAL A 159 -13.82 -4.94 6.09
C VAL A 159 -13.66 -6.35 5.53
N THR A 160 -13.25 -6.52 4.27
CA THR A 160 -13.04 -7.85 3.68
C THR A 160 -11.90 -8.61 4.37
N ILE A 161 -10.80 -7.93 4.71
CA ILE A 161 -9.71 -8.51 5.50
C ILE A 161 -10.21 -8.92 6.89
N PHE A 162 -10.93 -8.03 7.57
CA PHE A 162 -11.46 -8.32 8.90
C PHE A 162 -12.33 -9.58 8.89
N ILE A 163 -13.28 -9.69 7.96
CA ILE A 163 -14.15 -10.87 7.81
C ILE A 163 -13.33 -12.14 7.54
N GLY A 164 -12.33 -12.04 6.65
CA GLY A 164 -11.47 -13.17 6.29
C GLY A 164 -10.65 -13.74 7.45
N LEU A 165 -10.34 -12.89 8.44
CA LEU A 165 -9.51 -13.27 9.60
C LEU A 165 -10.29 -13.82 10.80
N ILE A 166 -11.60 -13.73 10.80
CA ILE A 166 -12.44 -14.24 11.91
C ILE A 166 -12.19 -15.73 12.13
N LYS A 167 -12.04 -16.50 11.04
CA LYS A 167 -11.70 -17.92 11.10
C LYS A 167 -10.47 -18.19 11.97
N ASP A 168 -9.36 -17.54 11.66
CA ASP A 168 -8.07 -17.78 12.33
C ASP A 168 -8.05 -17.21 13.74
N PHE A 169 -8.74 -16.09 13.97
CA PHE A 169 -8.84 -15.48 15.30
C PHE A 169 -9.65 -16.33 16.28
N LEU A 170 -10.76 -16.90 15.80
CA LEU A 170 -11.64 -17.78 16.59
C LEU A 170 -11.23 -19.27 16.53
N GLY A 171 -10.24 -19.62 15.68
CA GLY A 171 -9.81 -21.00 15.48
C GLY A 171 -10.89 -21.89 14.87
N LEU A 172 -11.75 -21.33 13.99
CA LEU A 172 -12.83 -22.07 13.33
C LEU A 172 -12.30 -23.03 12.27
N THR A 173 -12.98 -24.16 12.13
CA THR A 173 -12.73 -25.11 11.04
C THR A 173 -13.82 -24.97 10.00
N PHE A 174 -13.51 -24.34 8.86
CA PHE A 174 -14.45 -24.21 7.76
C PHE A 174 -14.65 -25.54 7.04
N ARG A 175 -15.87 -25.80 6.62
CA ARG A 175 -16.23 -27.00 5.84
C ARG A 175 -15.84 -26.87 4.38
N GLU A 176 -15.84 -25.65 3.86
CA GLU A 176 -15.46 -25.28 2.49
C GLU A 176 -14.42 -24.16 2.53
N SER A 177 -13.71 -23.96 1.43
CA SER A 177 -12.73 -22.87 1.29
C SER A 177 -13.31 -21.73 0.46
N PRO A 178 -14.14 -20.85 1.03
CA PRO A 178 -14.81 -19.79 0.29
C PRO A 178 -13.80 -18.73 -0.18
N VAL A 179 -14.07 -18.16 -1.36
CA VAL A 179 -13.29 -17.08 -1.94
C VAL A 179 -13.89 -15.73 -1.60
N GLU A 180 -15.21 -15.62 -1.81
CA GLU A 180 -15.93 -14.37 -1.70
C GLU A 180 -16.19 -13.99 -0.23
N THR A 181 -16.22 -12.68 0.03
CA THR A 181 -16.38 -12.16 1.40
C THR A 181 -17.69 -12.57 2.04
N MET A 182 -18.78 -12.57 1.27
CA MET A 182 -20.09 -12.96 1.75
C MET A 182 -20.17 -14.47 2.06
N GLU A 183 -19.53 -15.31 1.26
CA GLU A 183 -19.41 -16.75 1.51
C GLU A 183 -18.59 -17.02 2.78
N LYS A 184 -17.47 -16.29 2.98
CA LYS A 184 -16.68 -16.36 4.21
C LYS A 184 -17.51 -16.02 5.44
N LEU A 185 -18.32 -14.97 5.37
CA LEU A 185 -19.22 -14.60 6.45
C LEU A 185 -20.27 -15.70 6.73
N GLY A 186 -20.82 -16.31 5.69
CA GLY A 186 -21.72 -17.46 5.80
C GLY A 186 -21.06 -18.64 6.48
N GLN A 187 -19.81 -18.98 6.11
CA GLN A 187 -19.04 -20.06 6.76
C GLN A 187 -18.70 -19.73 8.22
N VAL A 188 -18.38 -18.49 8.56
CA VAL A 188 -18.17 -18.07 9.95
C VAL A 188 -19.41 -18.38 10.80
N ILE A 189 -20.60 -18.02 10.31
CA ILE A 189 -21.85 -18.23 11.04
C ILE A 189 -22.17 -19.73 11.17
N SER A 190 -22.00 -20.49 10.07
CA SER A 190 -22.34 -21.92 10.03
C SER A 190 -21.35 -22.82 10.78
N CYS A 191 -20.12 -22.39 11.02
CA CYS A 191 -19.06 -23.13 11.70
C CYS A 191 -18.77 -22.61 13.13
N MET A 192 -19.64 -21.80 13.71
CA MET A 192 -19.47 -21.29 15.09
C MET A 192 -19.46 -22.43 16.15
N ASP A 193 -20.01 -23.59 15.83
CA ASP A 193 -19.92 -24.80 16.63
C ASP A 193 -18.49 -25.33 16.80
N THR A 194 -17.57 -24.95 15.91
CA THR A 194 -16.15 -25.35 15.94
C THR A 194 -15.24 -24.35 16.69
N LEU A 195 -15.83 -23.40 17.42
CA LEU A 195 -15.08 -22.34 18.15
C LEU A 195 -14.03 -22.93 19.09
N ASN A 196 -12.78 -22.49 18.91
CA ASN A 196 -11.67 -22.87 19.80
C ASN A 196 -11.39 -21.74 20.82
N LEU A 197 -11.82 -21.95 22.06
CA LEU A 197 -11.62 -21.00 23.15
C LEU A 197 -10.14 -20.71 23.44
N GLN A 198 -9.23 -21.67 23.19
CA GLN A 198 -7.80 -21.46 23.36
C GLN A 198 -7.24 -20.52 22.28
N ALA A 199 -7.72 -20.68 21.03
CA ALA A 199 -7.38 -19.78 19.93
C ALA A 199 -7.89 -18.36 20.21
N LEU A 200 -9.14 -18.23 20.63
CA LEU A 200 -9.73 -16.95 21.03
C LEU A 200 -8.92 -16.26 22.16
N ALA A 201 -8.50 -17.02 23.20
CA ALA A 201 -7.70 -16.49 24.29
C ALA A 201 -6.35 -15.97 23.81
N VAL A 202 -5.63 -16.75 22.96
CA VAL A 202 -4.35 -16.34 22.36
C VAL A 202 -4.53 -15.10 21.48
N GLY A 203 -5.57 -15.05 20.67
CA GLY A 203 -5.92 -13.91 19.83
C GLY A 203 -6.21 -12.64 20.66
N ALA A 204 -7.02 -12.78 21.74
CA ALA A 204 -7.37 -11.69 22.63
C ALA A 204 -6.14 -11.14 23.38
N VAL A 205 -5.25 -12.01 23.89
CA VAL A 205 -4.00 -11.62 24.52
C VAL A 205 -3.10 -10.88 23.53
N SER A 206 -2.97 -11.40 22.30
CA SER A 206 -2.19 -10.77 21.25
C SER A 206 -2.74 -9.38 20.91
N LEU A 207 -4.06 -9.25 20.77
CA LEU A 207 -4.72 -7.97 20.50
C LEU A 207 -4.54 -6.99 21.66
N ALA A 208 -4.64 -7.46 22.92
CA ALA A 208 -4.39 -6.64 24.09
C ALA A 208 -2.95 -6.10 24.11
N ILE A 209 -1.96 -6.94 23.77
CA ILE A 209 -0.57 -6.51 23.65
C ILE A 209 -0.44 -5.44 22.56
N LEU A 210 -1.02 -5.66 21.38
CA LEU A 210 -0.95 -4.71 20.26
C LEU A 210 -1.52 -3.33 20.62
N ILE A 211 -2.58 -3.28 21.44
CA ILE A 211 -3.25 -2.02 21.84
C ILE A 211 -2.54 -1.35 23.03
N LEU A 212 -2.13 -2.14 24.03
CA LEU A 212 -1.62 -1.60 25.29
C LEU A 212 -0.12 -1.33 25.24
N TRP A 213 0.67 -2.20 24.59
CA TRP A 213 2.14 -2.09 24.53
C TRP A 213 2.66 -0.72 24.10
N PRO A 214 2.12 -0.08 23.04
CA PRO A 214 2.60 1.23 22.59
C PRO A 214 2.44 2.36 23.62
N ARG A 215 1.58 2.17 24.63
CA ARG A 215 1.39 3.17 25.70
C ARG A 215 2.57 3.18 26.67
N PHE A 216 3.22 2.02 26.88
CA PHE A 216 4.31 1.84 27.84
C PHE A 216 5.68 1.85 27.13
N PHE A 217 5.81 1.20 25.98
CA PHE A 217 7.07 0.99 25.29
C PHE A 217 7.01 1.43 23.83
N LYS A 218 7.39 2.68 23.57
CA LYS A 218 7.32 3.28 22.23
C LYS A 218 8.42 2.80 21.26
N LYS A 219 9.53 2.24 21.79
CA LYS A 219 10.71 1.85 21.00
C LYS A 219 10.63 0.42 20.45
N VAL A 220 9.88 -0.46 21.09
CA VAL A 220 9.79 -1.87 20.73
C VAL A 220 8.49 -2.13 19.95
N PRO A 221 8.56 -2.72 18.75
CA PRO A 221 7.37 -2.98 17.94
C PRO A 221 6.38 -3.92 18.64
N PRO A 222 5.10 -3.52 18.77
CA PRO A 222 4.10 -4.32 19.49
C PRO A 222 3.81 -5.66 18.79
N SER A 223 3.89 -5.72 17.46
CA SER A 223 3.66 -6.95 16.70
C SER A 223 4.70 -8.03 16.99
N LEU A 224 5.96 -7.64 17.18
CA LEU A 224 7.03 -8.58 17.56
C LEU A 224 6.76 -9.20 18.95
N ILE A 225 6.39 -8.35 19.90
CA ILE A 225 6.08 -8.80 21.28
C ILE A 225 4.83 -9.67 21.31
N ALA A 226 3.79 -9.31 20.55
CA ALA A 226 2.56 -10.10 20.46
C ALA A 226 2.85 -11.50 19.92
N VAL A 227 3.63 -11.61 18.84
CA VAL A 227 4.03 -12.90 18.25
C VAL A 227 4.87 -13.73 19.22
N ALA A 228 5.90 -13.13 19.83
CA ALA A 228 6.76 -13.84 20.76
C ALA A 228 6.01 -14.31 22.02
N ALA A 229 5.18 -13.46 22.60
CA ALA A 229 4.36 -13.80 23.76
C ALA A 229 3.34 -14.91 23.42
N ALA A 230 2.68 -14.83 22.26
CA ALA A 230 1.73 -15.85 21.81
C ALA A 230 2.42 -17.21 21.58
N ALA A 231 3.59 -17.23 20.94
CA ALA A 231 4.37 -18.46 20.73
C ALA A 231 4.82 -19.10 22.05
N VAL A 232 5.31 -18.29 23.00
CA VAL A 232 5.68 -18.77 24.35
C VAL A 232 4.47 -19.29 25.11
N LEU A 233 3.35 -18.61 25.05
CA LEU A 233 2.09 -19.01 25.71
C LEU A 233 1.57 -20.34 25.16
N VAL A 234 1.49 -20.49 23.82
CA VAL A 234 1.01 -21.71 23.18
C VAL A 234 1.92 -22.90 23.52
N LYS A 235 3.24 -22.72 23.35
CA LYS A 235 4.21 -23.81 23.61
C LYS A 235 4.35 -24.11 25.09
N GLY A 236 4.37 -23.09 25.97
CA GLY A 236 4.57 -23.23 27.41
C GLY A 236 3.38 -23.85 28.12
N MET A 237 2.16 -23.56 27.67
CA MET A 237 0.93 -24.12 28.24
C MET A 237 0.40 -25.33 27.47
N GLY A 238 1.05 -25.74 26.38
CA GLY A 238 0.60 -26.87 25.55
C GLY A 238 -0.78 -26.67 24.93
N LEU A 239 -1.11 -25.43 24.51
CA LEU A 239 -2.41 -25.10 23.95
C LEU A 239 -2.58 -25.71 22.56
N ARG A 240 -3.77 -26.21 22.28
CA ARG A 240 -4.14 -26.77 20.96
C ARG A 240 -4.61 -25.67 20.04
N VAL A 241 -3.66 -24.94 19.47
CA VAL A 241 -3.90 -23.82 18.55
C VAL A 241 -3.02 -24.04 17.35
N ASN A 242 -3.58 -23.90 16.16
CA ASN A 242 -2.82 -24.00 14.92
C ASN A 242 -1.73 -22.94 14.85
N THR A 243 -0.51 -23.40 14.57
CA THR A 243 0.65 -22.54 14.29
C THR A 243 0.90 -22.49 12.79
N ILE A 244 1.78 -21.58 12.34
CA ILE A 244 2.17 -21.51 10.92
C ILE A 244 2.78 -22.87 10.49
N GLY A 245 3.61 -23.49 11.34
CA GLY A 245 4.25 -24.78 11.05
C GLY A 245 3.30 -25.96 10.95
N ASP A 246 2.10 -25.87 11.52
CA ASP A 246 1.05 -26.89 11.38
C ASP A 246 0.33 -26.81 10.03
N LEU A 247 0.30 -25.64 9.40
CA LEU A 247 -0.42 -25.37 8.15
C LEU A 247 0.49 -25.23 6.94
N TYR A 248 1.72 -24.82 7.13
CA TYR A 248 2.67 -24.51 6.05
C TYR A 248 4.01 -25.17 6.30
N THR A 249 4.61 -25.74 5.24
CA THR A 249 6.02 -26.17 5.25
C THR A 249 6.90 -24.94 5.11
N ILE A 250 7.64 -24.60 6.15
CA ILE A 250 8.49 -23.40 6.16
C ILE A 250 9.86 -23.74 5.63
N SER A 251 10.31 -22.97 4.65
CA SER A 251 11.64 -23.05 4.07
C SER A 251 12.44 -21.77 4.40
N SER A 252 13.69 -21.91 4.79
CA SER A 252 14.66 -20.81 4.88
C SER A 252 15.44 -20.62 3.57
N GLY A 253 14.93 -21.18 2.48
CA GLY A 253 15.53 -21.05 1.15
C GLY A 253 15.59 -19.61 0.68
N LEU A 254 16.68 -19.27 -0.02
CA LEU A 254 16.80 -17.98 -0.68
C LEU A 254 15.80 -17.87 -1.83
N PRO A 255 15.33 -16.64 -2.15
CA PRO A 255 14.47 -16.42 -3.32
C PRO A 255 15.19 -16.95 -4.58
N ALA A 256 14.62 -17.98 -5.19
CA ALA A 256 15.16 -18.56 -6.42
C ALA A 256 14.52 -17.87 -7.64
N PHE A 257 15.33 -17.63 -8.65
CA PHE A 257 14.83 -17.11 -9.91
C PHE A 257 13.97 -18.17 -10.61
N HIS A 258 12.74 -17.80 -10.93
CA HIS A 258 11.80 -18.62 -11.67
C HIS A 258 11.12 -17.80 -12.75
N LEU A 259 11.21 -18.26 -13.99
CA LEU A 259 10.50 -17.66 -15.12
C LEU A 259 9.14 -18.37 -15.25
N PRO A 260 8.00 -17.66 -15.05
CA PRO A 260 6.70 -18.28 -15.20
C PRO A 260 6.43 -18.71 -16.64
N ASN A 261 5.60 -19.74 -16.82
CA ASN A 261 5.18 -20.21 -18.13
C ASN A 261 4.10 -19.27 -18.70
N ILE A 262 4.54 -18.23 -19.39
CA ILE A 262 3.65 -17.22 -19.96
C ILE A 262 3.08 -17.71 -21.28
N SER A 263 1.78 -18.08 -21.29
CA SER A 263 1.04 -18.37 -22.52
C SER A 263 0.12 -17.20 -22.88
N PHE A 264 -0.18 -17.04 -24.16
CA PHE A 264 -1.09 -15.98 -24.61
C PHE A 264 -2.49 -16.08 -23.97
N SER A 265 -3.00 -17.29 -23.81
CA SER A 265 -4.28 -17.54 -23.15
C SER A 265 -4.24 -17.14 -21.67
N LEU A 266 -3.12 -17.38 -20.95
CA LEU A 266 -2.97 -16.96 -19.57
C LEU A 266 -2.90 -15.43 -19.48
N VAL A 267 -2.15 -14.77 -20.38
CA VAL A 267 -2.08 -13.29 -20.44
C VAL A 267 -3.47 -12.68 -20.61
N GLN A 268 -4.28 -13.18 -21.56
CA GLN A 268 -5.64 -12.70 -21.74
C GLN A 268 -6.51 -12.87 -20.49
N LYS A 269 -6.35 -13.99 -19.79
CA LYS A 269 -7.14 -14.33 -18.60
C LYS A 269 -6.79 -13.44 -17.40
N VAL A 270 -5.50 -13.15 -17.20
CA VAL A 270 -5.02 -12.37 -16.03
C VAL A 270 -4.84 -10.88 -16.32
N MET A 271 -5.11 -10.39 -17.53
CA MET A 271 -4.95 -8.99 -17.90
C MET A 271 -5.79 -8.03 -17.04
N PRO A 272 -7.08 -8.31 -16.74
CA PRO A 272 -7.86 -7.45 -15.84
C PRO A 272 -7.24 -7.34 -14.44
N ASP A 273 -6.74 -8.45 -13.91
CA ASP A 273 -6.05 -8.49 -12.62
C ASP A 273 -4.74 -7.69 -12.66
N ALA A 274 -3.97 -7.82 -13.74
CA ALA A 274 -2.73 -7.07 -13.95
C ALA A 274 -2.96 -5.56 -13.98
N ILE A 275 -4.00 -5.10 -14.67
CA ILE A 275 -4.39 -3.68 -14.70
C ILE A 275 -4.77 -3.21 -13.30
N THR A 276 -5.53 -4.02 -12.56
CA THR A 276 -5.95 -3.70 -11.19
C THR A 276 -4.75 -3.60 -10.25
N ILE A 277 -3.81 -4.55 -10.31
CA ILE A 277 -2.57 -4.51 -9.53
C ILE A 277 -1.78 -3.25 -9.89
N ALA A 278 -1.63 -2.92 -11.17
CA ALA A 278 -0.88 -1.75 -11.61
C ALA A 278 -1.48 -0.44 -11.11
N VAL A 279 -2.80 -0.27 -11.26
CA VAL A 279 -3.51 0.94 -10.80
C VAL A 279 -3.41 1.08 -9.29
N LEU A 280 -3.64 -0.01 -8.55
CA LEU A 280 -3.56 0.00 -7.09
C LEU A 280 -2.14 0.27 -6.60
N ALA A 281 -1.13 -0.38 -7.19
CA ALA A 281 0.27 -0.13 -6.86
C ALA A 281 0.66 1.33 -7.12
N ALA A 282 0.21 1.90 -8.23
CA ALA A 282 0.44 3.30 -8.55
C ALA A 282 -0.20 4.24 -7.52
N ILE A 283 -1.48 4.02 -7.18
CA ILE A 283 -2.21 4.85 -6.20
C ILE A 283 -1.53 4.79 -4.83
N GLU A 284 -1.33 3.60 -4.29
CA GLU A 284 -0.78 3.44 -2.94
C GLU A 284 0.65 3.96 -2.84
N SER A 285 1.51 3.65 -3.83
CA SER A 285 2.90 4.09 -3.81
C SER A 285 3.01 5.61 -3.86
N LEU A 286 2.26 6.27 -4.75
CA LEU A 286 2.34 7.72 -4.87
C LEU A 286 1.64 8.42 -3.70
N LEU A 287 0.56 7.86 -3.15
CA LEU A 287 -0.03 8.35 -1.91
C LEU A 287 0.97 8.25 -0.75
N SER A 288 1.66 7.13 -0.62
CA SER A 288 2.73 6.94 0.38
C SER A 288 3.85 7.99 0.21
N CYS A 289 4.25 8.28 -1.03
CA CYS A 289 5.24 9.32 -1.32
C CYS A 289 4.75 10.72 -0.93
N VAL A 290 3.49 11.06 -1.21
CA VAL A 290 2.91 12.37 -0.85
C VAL A 290 2.87 12.54 0.67
N VAL A 291 2.44 11.51 1.40
CA VAL A 291 2.46 11.52 2.88
C VAL A 291 3.88 11.68 3.41
N ALA A 292 4.83 10.94 2.84
CA ALA A 292 6.24 11.04 3.21
C ALA A 292 6.81 12.43 2.96
N ASP A 293 6.52 13.04 1.82
CA ASP A 293 6.93 14.41 1.49
C ASP A 293 6.41 15.41 2.52
N GLY A 294 5.14 15.28 2.93
CA GLY A 294 4.57 16.10 3.99
C GLY A 294 5.29 15.95 5.33
N MET A 295 5.78 14.75 5.65
CA MET A 295 6.50 14.47 6.90
C MET A 295 7.94 15.01 6.92
N ILE A 296 8.63 15.05 5.76
CA ILE A 296 10.05 15.45 5.68
C ILE A 296 10.27 16.82 5.05
N GLY A 297 9.20 17.48 4.56
CA GLY A 297 9.29 18.73 3.79
C GLY A 297 10.01 18.53 2.45
N GLY A 298 9.86 17.33 1.84
CA GLY A 298 10.51 16.93 0.60
C GLY A 298 9.60 17.01 -0.62
N LYS A 299 10.11 16.50 -1.74
CA LYS A 299 9.36 16.28 -2.97
C LYS A 299 9.91 15.05 -3.68
N HIS A 300 9.02 14.13 -4.01
CA HIS A 300 9.36 12.91 -4.74
C HIS A 300 9.22 13.10 -6.26
N ASN A 301 9.84 12.20 -7.03
CA ASN A 301 9.64 12.09 -8.47
C ASN A 301 8.64 10.96 -8.76
N SER A 302 7.38 11.31 -9.01
CA SER A 302 6.29 10.35 -9.22
C SER A 302 6.55 9.40 -10.40
N ASN A 303 7.20 9.87 -11.49
CA ASN A 303 7.44 9.04 -12.66
C ASN A 303 8.57 8.04 -12.42
N ALA A 304 9.66 8.47 -11.79
CA ALA A 304 10.74 7.57 -11.37
C ALA A 304 10.22 6.52 -10.36
N GLU A 305 9.31 6.91 -9.47
CA GLU A 305 8.67 6.00 -8.53
C GLU A 305 7.85 4.94 -9.24
N LEU A 306 7.02 5.30 -10.23
CA LEU A 306 6.24 4.34 -11.01
C LEU A 306 7.13 3.34 -11.76
N VAL A 307 8.23 3.81 -12.37
CA VAL A 307 9.20 2.91 -13.01
C VAL A 307 9.79 1.94 -12.00
N ALA A 308 10.22 2.45 -10.83
CA ALA A 308 10.79 1.61 -9.78
C ALA A 308 9.78 0.58 -9.25
N GLN A 309 8.53 0.98 -9.03
CA GLN A 309 7.45 0.08 -8.62
C GLN A 309 7.22 -1.00 -9.68
N GLY A 310 7.26 -0.63 -10.96
CA GLY A 310 7.11 -1.59 -12.07
C GLY A 310 8.24 -2.61 -12.12
N VAL A 311 9.49 -2.15 -12.08
CA VAL A 311 10.66 -3.05 -12.07
C VAL A 311 10.69 -3.90 -10.80
N GLY A 312 10.35 -3.32 -9.63
CA GLY A 312 10.30 -4.03 -8.36
C GLY A 312 9.24 -5.12 -8.33
N ASN A 313 8.06 -4.88 -8.90
CA ASN A 313 7.00 -5.89 -9.02
C ASN A 313 7.39 -7.02 -9.97
N ALA A 314 7.95 -6.70 -11.14
CA ALA A 314 8.45 -7.72 -12.06
C ALA A 314 9.55 -8.56 -11.40
N ALA A 315 10.50 -7.94 -10.71
CA ALA A 315 11.54 -8.64 -9.97
C ALA A 315 10.95 -9.52 -8.85
N SER A 316 10.00 -9.00 -8.06
CA SER A 316 9.31 -9.78 -7.02
C SER A 316 8.73 -11.08 -7.57
N ALA A 317 7.97 -10.99 -8.67
CA ALA A 317 7.35 -12.14 -9.30
C ALA A 317 8.36 -13.16 -9.82
N LEU A 318 9.47 -12.71 -10.42
CA LEU A 318 10.55 -13.58 -10.92
C LEU A 318 11.30 -14.30 -9.80
N PHE A 319 11.26 -13.81 -8.58
CA PHE A 319 11.87 -14.43 -7.40
C PHE A 319 10.83 -15.04 -6.44
N GLY A 320 9.65 -15.38 -6.95
CA GLY A 320 8.62 -16.10 -6.20
C GLY A 320 7.88 -15.25 -5.17
N GLY A 321 7.99 -13.91 -5.22
CA GLY A 321 7.24 -12.99 -4.39
C GLY A 321 5.85 -12.67 -4.95
N ILE A 322 5.10 -11.88 -4.20
CA ILE A 322 3.77 -11.35 -4.55
C ILE A 322 3.86 -9.87 -4.93
N PRO A 323 2.78 -9.24 -5.42
CA PRO A 323 2.76 -7.81 -5.72
C PRO A 323 3.16 -6.95 -4.53
N ALA A 324 3.92 -5.89 -4.81
CA ALA A 324 4.43 -4.93 -3.85
C ALA A 324 3.98 -3.50 -4.17
N THR A 325 3.91 -2.67 -3.15
CA THR A 325 3.73 -1.22 -3.27
C THR A 325 4.41 -0.49 -2.12
N GLY A 326 4.46 0.84 -2.18
CA GLY A 326 4.92 1.68 -1.09
C GLY A 326 4.02 1.59 0.13
N ALA A 327 4.58 1.25 1.27
CA ALA A 327 3.83 1.05 2.51
C ALA A 327 3.86 2.31 3.38
N ILE A 328 2.75 3.04 3.50
CA ILE A 328 2.63 4.30 4.26
C ILE A 328 3.13 4.13 5.70
N ALA A 329 2.67 3.10 6.41
CA ALA A 329 3.03 2.86 7.81
C ALA A 329 4.52 2.57 8.00
N ARG A 330 5.13 1.75 7.12
CA ARG A 330 6.57 1.44 7.15
C ARG A 330 7.40 2.67 6.77
N THR A 331 6.97 3.45 5.79
CA THR A 331 7.59 4.71 5.38
C THR A 331 7.55 5.73 6.51
N ALA A 332 6.42 5.88 7.20
CA ALA A 332 6.30 6.74 8.36
C ALA A 332 7.19 6.27 9.52
N ALA A 333 7.31 4.96 9.75
CA ALA A 333 8.22 4.40 10.74
C ALA A 333 9.68 4.69 10.38
N ASN A 334 10.08 4.55 9.12
CA ASN A 334 11.40 4.92 8.62
C ASN A 334 11.72 6.39 8.95
N ILE A 335 10.83 7.31 8.59
CA ILE A 335 10.99 8.74 8.82
C ILE A 335 11.12 9.07 10.32
N LYS A 336 10.26 8.47 11.17
CA LYS A 336 10.27 8.67 12.63
C LYS A 336 11.55 8.17 13.30
N ASN A 337 12.19 7.14 12.74
CA ASN A 337 13.46 6.60 13.23
C ASN A 337 14.69 7.26 12.59
N GLY A 338 14.52 8.33 11.83
CA GLY A 338 15.60 9.15 11.31
C GLY A 338 16.07 8.81 9.89
N GLY A 339 15.41 7.88 9.21
CA GLY A 339 15.67 7.58 7.80
C GLY A 339 15.39 8.78 6.92
N ARG A 340 16.34 9.11 6.03
CA ARG A 340 16.28 10.29 5.13
C ARG A 340 16.81 9.99 3.73
N SER A 341 17.28 8.77 3.49
CA SER A 341 17.75 8.36 2.16
C SER A 341 17.24 6.95 1.81
N PRO A 342 17.27 6.57 0.52
CA PRO A 342 16.90 5.23 0.07
C PRO A 342 17.74 4.10 0.68
N VAL A 343 18.92 4.42 1.23
CA VAL A 343 19.78 3.46 1.92
C VAL A 343 19.05 2.77 3.06
N ALA A 344 18.17 3.46 3.79
CA ALA A 344 17.36 2.84 4.84
C ALA A 344 16.50 1.68 4.31
N GLY A 345 15.87 1.84 3.12
CA GLY A 345 15.08 0.78 2.49
C GLY A 345 15.94 -0.38 1.97
N MET A 346 17.15 -0.09 1.47
CA MET A 346 18.09 -1.14 1.05
C MET A 346 18.59 -1.95 2.26
N VAL A 347 18.91 -1.28 3.38
CA VAL A 347 19.27 -1.93 4.66
C VAL A 347 18.10 -2.76 5.18
N HIS A 348 16.87 -2.22 5.13
CA HIS A 348 15.66 -2.96 5.50
C HIS A 348 15.56 -4.29 4.74
N ALA A 349 15.73 -4.27 3.42
CA ALA A 349 15.69 -5.48 2.59
C ALA A 349 16.83 -6.46 2.94
N ALA A 350 18.05 -5.96 3.14
CA ALA A 350 19.19 -6.78 3.53
C ALA A 350 19.00 -7.44 4.91
N VAL A 351 18.46 -6.72 5.89
CA VAL A 351 18.16 -7.26 7.22
C VAL A 351 17.05 -8.31 7.15
N LEU A 352 16.00 -8.10 6.34
CA LEU A 352 14.97 -9.13 6.13
C LEU A 352 15.53 -10.40 5.47
N LEU A 353 16.51 -10.26 4.56
CA LEU A 353 17.20 -11.39 3.97
C LEU A 353 17.97 -12.18 5.05
N LEU A 354 18.68 -11.50 5.95
CA LEU A 354 19.35 -12.16 7.07
C LEU A 354 18.34 -12.86 8.00
N ILE A 355 17.22 -12.21 8.28
CA ILE A 355 16.14 -12.80 9.10
C ILE A 355 15.56 -14.05 8.41
N LEU A 356 15.33 -14.01 7.10
CA LEU A 356 14.85 -15.16 6.33
C LEU A 356 15.80 -16.37 6.49
N VAL A 357 17.10 -16.16 6.36
CA VAL A 357 18.07 -17.23 6.43
C VAL A 357 18.20 -17.82 7.84
N PHE A 358 18.22 -16.98 8.87
CA PHE A 358 18.55 -17.41 10.24
C PHE A 358 17.33 -17.61 11.15
N LEU A 359 16.26 -16.84 10.97
CA LEU A 359 15.13 -16.80 11.89
C LEU A 359 13.85 -17.42 11.33
N MET A 360 13.78 -17.72 10.02
CA MET A 360 12.55 -18.25 9.41
C MET A 360 12.06 -19.57 10.04
N PRO A 361 12.90 -20.52 10.47
CA PRO A 361 12.43 -21.72 11.15
C PRO A 361 11.62 -21.43 12.42
N TYR A 362 11.91 -20.32 13.11
CA TYR A 362 11.16 -19.92 14.31
C TYR A 362 9.77 -19.37 13.97
N ALA A 363 9.53 -18.93 12.73
CA ALA A 363 8.22 -18.51 12.29
C ALA A 363 7.19 -19.66 12.33
N ALA A 364 7.64 -20.92 12.26
CA ALA A 364 6.79 -22.09 12.46
C ALA A 364 6.01 -22.06 13.80
N LEU A 365 6.59 -21.45 14.82
CA LEU A 365 6.02 -21.43 16.18
C LEU A 365 4.94 -20.34 16.35
N ILE A 366 4.70 -19.50 15.35
CA ILE A 366 3.77 -18.39 15.45
C ILE A 366 2.34 -18.92 15.35
N PRO A 367 1.48 -18.66 16.35
CA PRO A 367 0.07 -19.10 16.31
C PRO A 367 -0.75 -18.25 15.34
N MET A 368 -1.65 -18.89 14.59
CA MET A 368 -2.54 -18.23 13.63
C MET A 368 -3.40 -17.12 14.25
N PRO A 369 -3.96 -17.26 15.49
CA PRO A 369 -4.69 -16.16 16.13
C PRO A 369 -3.86 -14.91 16.39
N ALA A 370 -2.54 -15.03 16.62
CA ALA A 370 -1.66 -13.86 16.76
C ALA A 370 -1.48 -13.12 15.43
N ILE A 371 -1.37 -13.86 14.34
CA ILE A 371 -1.35 -13.30 12.98
C ILE A 371 -2.66 -12.57 12.69
N ALA A 372 -3.80 -13.20 12.99
CA ALA A 372 -5.13 -12.59 12.83
C ALA A 372 -5.26 -11.29 13.65
N ALA A 373 -4.77 -11.27 14.90
CA ALA A 373 -4.77 -10.08 15.74
C ALA A 373 -3.94 -8.92 15.12
N ILE A 374 -2.77 -9.22 14.58
CA ILE A 374 -1.93 -8.21 13.88
C ILE A 374 -2.70 -7.64 12.68
N LEU A 375 -3.29 -8.50 11.87
CA LEU A 375 -4.02 -8.07 10.68
C LEU A 375 -5.33 -7.35 11.02
N PHE A 376 -5.98 -7.66 12.15
CA PHE A 376 -7.10 -6.85 12.65
C PHE A 376 -6.67 -5.41 12.95
N MET A 377 -5.51 -5.22 13.57
CA MET A 377 -4.96 -3.88 13.79
C MET A 377 -4.60 -3.18 12.48
N VAL A 378 -4.11 -3.92 11.48
CA VAL A 378 -3.84 -3.38 10.14
C VAL A 378 -5.14 -2.95 9.46
N ALA A 379 -6.16 -3.82 9.46
CA ALA A 379 -7.49 -3.53 8.91
C ALA A 379 -8.13 -2.30 9.60
N TYR A 380 -8.06 -2.23 10.93
CA TYR A 380 -8.54 -1.07 11.68
C TYR A 380 -7.84 0.23 11.26
N ASN A 381 -6.51 0.22 11.18
CA ASN A 381 -5.74 1.41 10.78
C ASN A 381 -5.96 1.79 9.31
N MET A 382 -6.16 0.80 8.43
CA MET A 382 -6.39 0.98 7.00
C MET A 382 -7.81 1.46 6.70
N SER A 383 -8.77 1.12 7.55
CA SER A 383 -10.18 1.45 7.32
C SER A 383 -10.44 2.95 7.26
N GLU A 384 -9.60 3.77 7.92
CA GLU A 384 -9.80 5.22 8.02
C GLU A 384 -11.27 5.61 8.31
N TRP A 385 -11.95 4.80 9.11
CA TRP A 385 -13.39 4.90 9.35
C TRP A 385 -13.87 6.30 9.76
N ARG A 386 -12.98 7.09 10.41
CA ARG A 386 -13.27 8.49 10.76
C ARG A 386 -13.34 9.36 9.51
N SER A 387 -12.38 9.23 8.62
CA SER A 387 -12.37 9.93 7.33
C SER A 387 -13.57 9.54 6.48
N PHE A 388 -13.94 8.25 6.48
CA PHE A 388 -15.16 7.77 5.83
C PHE A 388 -16.41 8.45 6.39
N ALA A 389 -16.56 8.48 7.71
CA ALA A 389 -17.69 9.11 8.38
C ALA A 389 -17.74 10.63 8.15
N ASP A 390 -16.58 11.29 8.13
CA ASP A 390 -16.49 12.74 7.87
C ASP A 390 -16.88 13.06 6.43
N VAL A 391 -16.44 12.29 5.44
CA VAL A 391 -16.87 12.45 4.04
C VAL A 391 -18.38 12.28 3.90
N VAL A 392 -18.95 11.24 4.52
CA VAL A 392 -20.43 11.02 4.50
C VAL A 392 -21.19 12.23 5.05
N LYS A 393 -20.65 12.92 6.06
CA LYS A 393 -21.31 14.06 6.73
C LYS A 393 -21.12 15.39 6.00
N THR A 394 -19.96 15.61 5.37
CA THR A 394 -19.53 16.92 4.88
C THR A 394 -19.48 17.04 3.36
N ALA A 395 -19.31 15.92 2.65
CA ALA A 395 -19.17 15.94 1.19
C ALA A 395 -20.52 16.12 0.47
N PRO A 396 -20.51 16.61 -0.77
CA PRO A 396 -21.69 16.62 -1.63
C PRO A 396 -22.30 15.24 -1.79
N LYS A 397 -23.61 15.13 -1.98
CA LYS A 397 -24.33 13.86 -2.13
C LYS A 397 -23.77 12.98 -3.24
N SER A 398 -23.28 13.58 -4.33
CA SER A 398 -22.62 12.85 -5.44
C SER A 398 -21.35 12.13 -4.98
N ASP A 399 -20.54 12.79 -4.17
CA ASP A 399 -19.28 12.24 -3.66
C ASP A 399 -19.51 11.16 -2.61
N THR A 400 -20.51 11.39 -1.75
CA THR A 400 -20.98 10.38 -0.80
C THR A 400 -21.53 9.14 -1.51
N ALA A 401 -22.27 9.32 -2.62
CA ALA A 401 -22.75 8.19 -3.42
C ALA A 401 -21.58 7.37 -4.02
N VAL A 402 -20.56 8.03 -4.56
CA VAL A 402 -19.34 7.36 -5.07
C VAL A 402 -18.64 6.60 -3.96
N LEU A 403 -18.44 7.24 -2.79
CA LEU A 403 -17.80 6.62 -1.62
C LEU A 403 -18.52 5.33 -1.21
N VAL A 404 -19.85 5.42 -0.97
CA VAL A 404 -20.67 4.29 -0.51
C VAL A 404 -20.75 3.20 -1.56
N LEU A 405 -20.91 3.57 -2.84
CA LEU A 405 -20.96 2.60 -3.93
C LEU A 405 -19.61 1.86 -4.06
N THR A 406 -18.49 2.58 -4.04
CA THR A 406 -17.14 1.97 -4.11
C THR A 406 -16.90 1.05 -2.91
N PHE A 407 -17.27 1.47 -1.70
CA PHE A 407 -17.22 0.64 -0.51
C PHE A 407 -18.05 -0.64 -0.66
N PHE A 408 -19.31 -0.50 -1.06
CA PHE A 408 -20.23 -1.64 -1.21
C PHE A 408 -19.74 -2.63 -2.28
N LEU A 409 -19.31 -2.13 -3.43
CA LEU A 409 -18.77 -2.98 -4.50
C LEU A 409 -17.49 -3.71 -4.05
N THR A 410 -16.63 -3.07 -3.26
CA THR A 410 -15.42 -3.72 -2.73
C THR A 410 -15.74 -4.86 -1.76
N VAL A 411 -16.78 -4.70 -0.94
CA VAL A 411 -17.13 -5.71 0.10
C VAL A 411 -17.92 -6.88 -0.49
N VAL A 412 -18.87 -6.60 -1.40
CA VAL A 412 -19.85 -7.58 -1.87
C VAL A 412 -19.40 -8.29 -3.15
N PHE A 413 -18.76 -7.57 -4.04
CA PHE A 413 -18.32 -8.11 -5.33
C PHE A 413 -16.82 -8.32 -5.36
N ASP A 414 -16.20 -7.84 -6.42
CA ASP A 414 -14.77 -7.95 -6.68
C ASP A 414 -14.14 -6.55 -6.67
N LEU A 415 -12.91 -6.48 -6.20
CA LEU A 415 -12.12 -5.27 -6.14
C LEU A 415 -11.89 -4.66 -7.54
N VAL A 416 -11.72 -5.51 -8.56
CA VAL A 416 -11.56 -5.09 -9.97
C VAL A 416 -12.79 -4.31 -10.42
N MET A 417 -13.98 -4.84 -10.13
CA MET A 417 -15.27 -4.20 -10.41
C MET A 417 -15.41 -2.87 -9.65
N ALA A 418 -15.04 -2.85 -8.36
CA ALA A 418 -15.16 -1.67 -7.53
C ALA A 418 -14.28 -0.50 -8.05
N ILE A 419 -13.03 -0.78 -8.42
CA ILE A 419 -12.12 0.23 -8.99
C ILE A 419 -12.63 0.69 -10.36
N GLY A 420 -13.01 -0.26 -11.24
CA GLY A 420 -13.48 0.08 -12.59
C GLY A 420 -14.73 0.95 -12.56
N VAL A 421 -15.75 0.54 -11.83
CA VAL A 421 -17.02 1.28 -11.70
C VAL A 421 -16.82 2.60 -10.94
N GLY A 422 -16.05 2.59 -9.85
CA GLY A 422 -15.74 3.79 -9.06
C GLY A 422 -15.03 4.86 -9.90
N LEU A 423 -14.02 4.46 -10.66
CA LEU A 423 -13.26 5.36 -11.54
C LEU A 423 -14.14 5.89 -12.69
N ALA A 424 -14.91 5.03 -13.33
CA ALA A 424 -15.83 5.44 -14.41
C ALA A 424 -16.86 6.46 -13.90
N LEU A 425 -17.48 6.19 -12.74
CA LEU A 425 -18.44 7.09 -12.13
C LEU A 425 -17.81 8.42 -11.71
N ALA A 426 -16.60 8.40 -11.15
CA ALA A 426 -15.89 9.62 -10.81
C ALA A 426 -15.54 10.47 -12.04
N CYS A 427 -15.11 9.85 -13.13
CA CYS A 427 -14.87 10.55 -14.40
C CYS A 427 -16.15 11.19 -14.93
N LEU A 428 -17.28 10.48 -14.91
CA LEU A 428 -18.58 11.01 -15.33
C LEU A 428 -19.03 12.20 -14.48
N LEU A 429 -18.90 12.10 -13.15
CA LEU A 429 -19.26 13.18 -12.24
C LEU A 429 -18.32 14.39 -12.36
N PHE A 430 -17.03 14.14 -12.62
CA PHE A 430 -16.07 15.21 -12.90
C PHE A 430 -16.44 15.95 -14.21
N MET A 431 -16.71 15.20 -15.29
CA MET A 431 -17.16 15.80 -16.55
C MET A 431 -18.43 16.62 -16.39
N LYS A 432 -19.41 16.10 -15.64
CA LYS A 432 -20.65 16.86 -15.33
C LYS A 432 -20.36 18.16 -14.60
N ARG A 433 -19.52 18.14 -13.54
CA ARG A 433 -19.14 19.35 -12.82
C ARG A 433 -18.43 20.37 -13.68
N MET A 434 -17.54 19.89 -14.57
CA MET A 434 -16.85 20.78 -15.52
C MET A 434 -17.82 21.39 -16.53
N ALA A 435 -18.79 20.62 -17.02
CA ALA A 435 -19.85 21.12 -17.87
C ALA A 435 -20.71 22.20 -17.16
N ASP A 436 -21.16 21.90 -15.94
CA ASP A 436 -21.96 22.83 -15.13
C ASP A 436 -21.22 24.17 -14.86
N VAL A 437 -19.89 24.14 -14.70
CA VAL A 437 -19.07 25.36 -14.54
C VAL A 437 -18.87 26.09 -15.87
N SER A 438 -18.76 25.35 -16.98
CA SER A 438 -18.55 25.96 -18.32
C SER A 438 -19.77 26.68 -18.86
N ASP A 439 -20.99 26.22 -18.52
CA ASP A 439 -22.25 26.87 -18.94
C ASP A 439 -22.43 28.26 -18.34
N ILE A 440 -21.89 28.52 -17.14
CA ILE A 440 -22.03 29.81 -16.47
C ILE A 440 -21.22 30.91 -17.17
N TYR A 441 -20.12 30.59 -17.85
CA TYR A 441 -19.28 31.57 -18.51
C TYR A 441 -19.67 31.83 -19.98
N GLY A 442 -20.22 30.84 -20.67
CA GLY A 442 -20.56 30.95 -22.10
C GLY A 442 -21.72 31.90 -22.39
N TRP A 443 -22.71 31.96 -21.52
CA TRP A 443 -23.92 32.77 -21.74
C TRP A 443 -23.71 34.27 -21.44
N LYS A 444 -22.89 34.62 -20.47
CA LYS A 444 -22.57 36.02 -20.17
C LYS A 444 -21.86 36.76 -21.29
N TYR A 445 -21.00 36.04 -22.06
CA TYR A 445 -20.28 36.65 -23.18
C TYR A 445 -21.15 36.76 -24.45
N ALA A 446 -22.21 35.99 -24.57
CA ALA A 446 -23.09 36.06 -25.77
C ALA A 446 -24.13 37.16 -25.69
N GLU A 447 -24.57 37.56 -24.48
CA GLU A 447 -25.49 38.69 -24.28
C GLU A 447 -24.81 40.05 -24.41
N ASP A 448 -23.56 40.20 -23.89
CA ASP A 448 -22.80 41.46 -23.99
C ASP A 448 -22.31 41.80 -25.41
N TYR A 449 -22.30 40.83 -26.32
CA TYR A 449 -21.92 41.06 -27.73
C TYR A 449 -23.07 41.55 -28.59
N ARG A 450 -24.29 41.61 -28.10
CA ARG A 450 -25.50 42.09 -28.84
C ARG A 450 -25.85 43.53 -28.62
N GLU A 451 -25.33 44.17 -27.57
CA GLU A 451 -25.50 45.60 -27.36
C GLU A 451 -24.13 46.26 -27.50
N GLY A 452 -23.89 46.81 -28.71
CA GLY A 452 -22.69 47.57 -29.02
C GLY A 452 -22.67 48.90 -28.27
N GLU A 453 -22.03 48.91 -27.11
CA GLU A 453 -21.46 50.11 -26.49
C GLU A 453 -20.38 49.74 -25.46
N ASP A 454 -19.18 50.26 -25.74
CA ASP A 454 -18.01 50.40 -24.86
C ASP A 454 -17.41 49.20 -24.13
N ALA A 455 -16.43 48.58 -24.82
CA ALA A 455 -15.47 47.60 -24.30
C ALA A 455 -14.43 48.17 -23.30
N ALA A 456 -14.85 49.02 -22.34
CA ALA A 456 -13.91 49.72 -21.44
C ALA A 456 -14.21 49.58 -19.93
N ARG A 457 -15.00 48.61 -19.49
CA ARG A 457 -15.13 48.33 -18.04
C ARG A 457 -15.34 46.86 -17.77
N ILE A 458 -14.25 46.09 -17.77
CA ILE A 458 -14.23 44.77 -17.13
C ILE A 458 -13.77 44.95 -15.69
N ASP A 459 -14.70 45.05 -14.77
CA ASP A 459 -14.45 45.01 -13.32
C ASP A 459 -14.29 43.55 -12.90
N LEU A 460 -13.07 43.08 -12.85
CA LEU A 460 -12.72 41.77 -12.34
C LEU A 460 -12.90 41.74 -10.83
N LYS A 461 -14.06 41.39 -10.33
CA LYS A 461 -14.21 41.03 -8.91
C LYS A 461 -13.60 39.63 -8.67
N PRO A 462 -12.71 39.46 -7.69
CA PRO A 462 -12.19 38.16 -7.33
C PRO A 462 -13.34 37.29 -6.79
N VAL A 463 -13.41 36.06 -7.29
CA VAL A 463 -14.30 35.01 -6.79
C VAL A 463 -13.79 34.54 -5.44
N PRO A 464 -14.64 34.35 -4.42
CA PRO A 464 -14.26 33.90 -3.09
C PRO A 464 -13.68 32.51 -3.03
#